data_07539e6b79d451fcb88db2e998e85772
#
_entry.id   07539e6b79d451fcb88db2e998e85772
#
_cell.length_a   1.000
_cell.length_b   1.000
_cell.length_c   1.000
_cell.angle_alpha   90.00
_cell.angle_beta   90.00
_cell.angle_gamma   90.00
#
_symmetry.space_group_name_H-M   'P 1'
#
loop_
_entity.id
_entity.type
_entity.pdbx_description
1 polymer ?
#
loop_
_entity_poly.entity_id
_entity_poly.type
_entity_poly.pdbx_seq_one_letter_code
_entity_poly.pdbx_strand_id
1 'polypeptide(L)'
;MTKINMTFSEEELARMAAEFEQKINEEKERLAKLKDIYTKLFGELSLTDKLAKFIENDSWVKRISNYFKANRELMAELSIIDVTDFGSYMDEFFIKELKDNFTFVDLNFDKLDLPDEDIELWEKSTVFWFTTGLWLVTVEGTDYIVHELSGQGETLYFINTVDDFIVNDPNAKRNLSADDLTKFAEQFKEFALKCKN
;
A
#
# COMPACT_ATOMS: atom_id res chain seq x y z
N MET A 1 27.24 24.49 -26.93
CA MET A 1 25.95 23.98 -26.41
C MET A 1 24.94 25.10 -26.52
N THR A 2 24.05 25.01 -27.48
CA THR A 2 22.98 26.02 -27.74
C THR A 2 21.88 25.78 -26.73
N LYS A 3 21.67 26.74 -25.81
CA LYS A 3 20.49 26.73 -24.91
C LYS A 3 19.28 27.05 -25.77
N ILE A 4 18.40 26.04 -25.95
CA ILE A 4 17.08 26.25 -26.55
C ILE A 4 16.22 26.89 -25.44
N ASN A 5 16.02 28.19 -25.51
CA ASN A 5 15.01 28.89 -24.71
C ASN A 5 13.65 28.63 -25.38
N MET A 6 12.89 27.65 -24.88
CA MET A 6 11.46 27.54 -25.23
C MET A 6 10.70 28.61 -24.43
N THR A 7 10.27 29.67 -25.10
CA THR A 7 9.30 30.64 -24.59
C THR A 7 7.95 30.32 -25.22
N PHE A 8 7.01 29.88 -24.38
CA PHE A 8 5.61 29.68 -24.82
C PHE A 8 4.88 31.04 -24.85
N SER A 9 3.99 31.22 -25.83
CA SER A 9 3.09 32.38 -25.83
C SER A 9 2.04 32.26 -24.71
N GLU A 10 1.45 33.40 -24.30
CA GLU A 10 0.37 33.39 -23.29
C GLU A 10 -0.83 32.53 -23.71
N GLU A 11 -1.12 32.48 -25.00
CA GLU A 11 -2.20 31.65 -25.56
C GLU A 11 -1.88 30.15 -25.48
N GLU A 12 -0.62 29.76 -25.75
CA GLU A 12 -0.17 28.37 -25.57
C GLU A 12 -0.20 27.94 -24.12
N LEU A 13 0.23 28.80 -23.19
CA LEU A 13 0.16 28.52 -21.75
C LEU A 13 -1.28 28.39 -21.27
N ALA A 14 -2.20 29.25 -21.73
CA ALA A 14 -3.61 29.17 -21.38
C ALA A 14 -4.26 27.88 -21.91
N ARG A 15 -3.93 27.46 -23.13
CA ARG A 15 -4.40 26.18 -23.68
C ARG A 15 -3.88 25.00 -22.90
N MET A 16 -2.59 24.96 -22.59
CA MET A 16 -1.98 23.88 -21.78
C MET A 16 -2.61 23.80 -20.39
N ALA A 17 -2.89 24.96 -19.76
CA ALA A 17 -3.56 25.00 -18.45
C ALA A 17 -4.99 24.43 -18.54
N ALA A 18 -5.76 24.77 -19.57
CA ALA A 18 -7.11 24.25 -19.78
C ALA A 18 -7.11 22.71 -20.05
N GLU A 19 -6.18 22.24 -20.87
CA GLU A 19 -6.02 20.79 -21.14
C GLU A 19 -5.62 20.02 -19.86
N PHE A 20 -4.78 20.63 -19.03
CA PHE A 20 -4.37 20.03 -17.75
C PHE A 20 -5.54 19.97 -16.76
N GLU A 21 -6.32 21.06 -16.66
CA GLU A 21 -7.51 21.11 -15.80
C GLU A 21 -8.57 20.08 -16.23
N GLN A 22 -8.78 19.94 -17.55
CA GLN A 22 -9.67 18.91 -18.08
C GLN A 22 -9.23 17.51 -17.65
N LYS A 23 -7.94 17.17 -17.82
CA LYS A 23 -7.40 15.85 -17.41
C LYS A 23 -7.55 15.60 -15.93
N ILE A 24 -7.33 16.63 -15.08
CA ILE A 24 -7.56 16.52 -13.63
C ILE A 24 -9.02 16.19 -13.33
N ASN A 25 -9.96 16.83 -14.02
CA ASN A 25 -11.39 16.60 -13.79
C ASN A 25 -11.81 15.20 -14.27
N GLU A 26 -11.33 14.75 -15.43
CA GLU A 26 -11.57 13.39 -15.94
C GLU A 26 -11.03 12.32 -14.96
N GLU A 27 -9.83 12.54 -14.41
CA GLU A 27 -9.25 11.62 -13.41
C GLU A 27 -10.05 11.62 -12.10
N LYS A 28 -10.51 12.76 -11.63
CA LYS A 28 -11.37 12.83 -10.44
C LYS A 28 -12.69 12.07 -10.63
N GLU A 29 -13.31 12.20 -11.81
CA GLU A 29 -14.53 11.46 -12.15
C GLU A 29 -14.27 9.96 -12.21
N ARG A 30 -13.14 9.55 -12.79
CA ARG A 30 -12.71 8.15 -12.85
C ARG A 30 -12.52 7.57 -11.46
N LEU A 31 -11.80 8.27 -10.60
CA LEU A 31 -11.56 7.86 -9.20
C LEU A 31 -12.86 7.80 -8.38
N ALA A 32 -13.80 8.72 -8.62
CA ALA A 32 -15.10 8.68 -7.96
C ALA A 32 -15.89 7.41 -8.34
N LYS A 33 -15.91 7.04 -9.63
CA LYS A 33 -16.55 5.79 -10.09
C LYS A 33 -15.88 4.55 -9.49
N LEU A 34 -14.55 4.52 -9.41
CA LEU A 34 -13.81 3.42 -8.76
C LEU A 34 -14.12 3.35 -7.26
N LYS A 35 -14.26 4.48 -6.58
CA LYS A 35 -14.67 4.53 -5.17
C LYS A 35 -16.09 4.01 -4.96
N ASP A 36 -17.02 4.30 -5.88
CA ASP A 36 -18.37 3.75 -5.85
C ASP A 36 -18.36 2.22 -6.00
N ILE A 37 -17.49 1.70 -6.88
CA ILE A 37 -17.29 0.26 -7.04
C ILE A 37 -16.72 -0.36 -5.76
N TYR A 38 -15.72 0.27 -5.14
CA TYR A 38 -15.19 -0.17 -3.84
C TYR A 38 -16.32 -0.25 -2.79
N THR A 39 -17.15 0.79 -2.70
CA THR A 39 -18.27 0.82 -1.77
C THR A 39 -19.29 -0.29 -2.06
N LYS A 40 -19.56 -0.58 -3.34
CA LYS A 40 -20.43 -1.69 -3.75
C LYS A 40 -19.86 -3.05 -3.38
N LEU A 41 -18.53 -3.22 -3.50
CA LEU A 41 -17.85 -4.49 -3.19
C LEU A 41 -17.72 -4.75 -1.69
N PHE A 42 -17.45 -3.70 -0.90
CA PHE A 42 -17.02 -3.86 0.49
C PHE A 42 -17.82 -3.04 1.50
N GLY A 43 -18.72 -2.14 1.05
CA GLY A 43 -19.42 -1.21 1.95
C GLY A 43 -20.37 -1.86 2.95
N GLU A 44 -20.81 -3.09 2.72
CA GLU A 44 -21.60 -3.89 3.66
C GLU A 44 -20.79 -4.46 4.84
N LEU A 45 -19.46 -4.50 4.71
CA LEU A 45 -18.56 -5.04 5.72
C LEU A 45 -18.18 -3.97 6.74
N SER A 46 -18.06 -4.36 8.01
CA SER A 46 -17.39 -3.54 9.01
C SER A 46 -15.92 -3.35 8.64
N LEU A 47 -15.26 -2.33 9.21
CA LEU A 47 -13.85 -2.09 8.94
C LEU A 47 -12.95 -3.23 9.43
N THR A 48 -13.31 -3.84 10.56
CA THR A 48 -12.65 -5.03 11.11
C THR A 48 -12.81 -6.25 10.19
N ASP A 49 -14.04 -6.46 9.62
CA ASP A 49 -14.25 -7.54 8.66
C ASP A 49 -13.47 -7.33 7.36
N LYS A 50 -13.37 -6.09 6.89
CA LYS A 50 -12.51 -5.74 5.73
C LYS A 50 -11.07 -6.06 6.02
N LEU A 51 -10.55 -5.66 7.19
CA LEU A 51 -9.19 -5.94 7.62
C LEU A 51 -8.91 -7.44 7.66
N ALA A 52 -9.79 -8.23 8.29
CA ALA A 52 -9.65 -9.68 8.33
C ALA A 52 -9.61 -10.30 6.92
N LYS A 53 -10.50 -9.88 6.01
CA LYS A 53 -10.52 -10.37 4.63
C LYS A 53 -9.30 -9.94 3.82
N PHE A 54 -8.79 -8.75 4.06
CA PHE A 54 -7.57 -8.26 3.42
C PHE A 54 -6.37 -9.10 3.84
N ILE A 55 -6.22 -9.38 5.13
CA ILE A 55 -5.15 -10.23 5.68
C ILE A 55 -5.27 -11.68 5.18
N GLU A 56 -6.48 -12.25 5.17
CA GLU A 56 -6.76 -13.57 4.61
C GLU A 56 -6.42 -13.66 3.12
N ASN A 57 -6.47 -12.56 2.41
CA ASN A 57 -6.16 -12.36 1.01
C ASN A 57 -7.10 -13.09 0.02
N ASP A 58 -7.32 -14.39 0.15
CA ASP A 58 -8.07 -15.21 -0.82
C ASP A 58 -9.49 -14.68 -1.07
N SER A 59 -10.23 -14.32 -0.01
CA SER A 59 -11.60 -13.81 -0.16
C SER A 59 -11.63 -12.39 -0.72
N TRP A 60 -10.64 -11.57 -0.39
CA TRP A 60 -10.45 -10.22 -0.90
C TRP A 60 -10.18 -10.24 -2.40
N VAL A 61 -9.12 -10.93 -2.82
CA VAL A 61 -8.72 -11.09 -4.21
C VAL A 61 -9.82 -11.74 -5.05
N LYS A 62 -10.54 -12.72 -4.51
CA LYS A 62 -11.65 -13.37 -5.20
C LYS A 62 -12.80 -12.42 -5.49
N ARG A 63 -13.18 -11.52 -4.57
CA ARG A 63 -14.20 -10.49 -4.80
C ARG A 63 -13.81 -9.57 -5.94
N ILE A 64 -12.60 -9.05 -5.90
CA ILE A 64 -12.03 -8.15 -6.91
C ILE A 64 -12.02 -8.85 -8.28
N SER A 65 -11.45 -10.04 -8.36
CA SER A 65 -11.35 -10.83 -9.59
C SER A 65 -12.72 -11.16 -10.21
N ASN A 66 -13.69 -11.53 -9.39
CA ASN A 66 -15.04 -11.83 -9.88
C ASN A 66 -15.72 -10.59 -10.45
N TYR A 67 -15.60 -9.45 -9.76
CA TYR A 67 -16.18 -8.20 -10.23
C TYR A 67 -15.52 -7.75 -11.54
N PHE A 68 -14.19 -7.77 -11.63
CA PHE A 68 -13.44 -7.44 -12.84
C PHE A 68 -13.88 -8.28 -14.04
N LYS A 69 -13.97 -9.60 -13.85
CA LYS A 69 -14.39 -10.54 -14.92
C LYS A 69 -15.82 -10.29 -15.42
N ALA A 70 -16.71 -9.93 -14.48
CA ALA A 70 -18.12 -9.68 -14.81
C ALA A 70 -18.38 -8.30 -15.42
N ASN A 71 -17.44 -7.35 -15.32
CA ASN A 71 -17.64 -5.95 -15.74
C ASN A 71 -16.51 -5.44 -16.66
N ARG A 72 -16.02 -6.27 -17.58
CA ARG A 72 -14.87 -5.95 -18.43
C ARG A 72 -15.04 -4.70 -19.28
N GLU A 73 -16.25 -4.45 -19.79
CA GLU A 73 -16.55 -3.25 -20.57
C GLU A 73 -16.41 -1.99 -19.72
N LEU A 74 -16.97 -1.99 -18.52
CA LEU A 74 -16.82 -0.89 -17.58
C LEU A 74 -15.35 -0.67 -17.17
N MET A 75 -14.57 -1.75 -16.98
CA MET A 75 -13.15 -1.64 -16.68
C MET A 75 -12.38 -0.97 -17.82
N ALA A 76 -12.68 -1.34 -19.05
CA ALA A 76 -12.08 -0.70 -20.23
C ALA A 76 -12.46 0.78 -20.35
N GLU A 77 -13.72 1.17 -20.08
CA GLU A 77 -14.16 2.56 -20.01
C GLU A 77 -13.41 3.37 -18.92
N LEU A 78 -13.05 2.71 -17.82
CA LEU A 78 -12.25 3.30 -16.74
C LEU A 78 -10.75 3.23 -16.97
N SER A 79 -10.31 2.78 -18.16
CA SER A 79 -8.89 2.61 -18.50
C SER A 79 -8.14 1.66 -17.54
N ILE A 80 -8.85 0.66 -16.99
CA ILE A 80 -8.28 -0.39 -16.14
C ILE A 80 -7.86 -1.55 -17.04
N ILE A 81 -6.56 -1.84 -17.05
CA ILE A 81 -5.94 -2.76 -18.03
C ILE A 81 -6.16 -4.21 -17.61
N ASP A 82 -5.95 -4.51 -16.33
CA ASP A 82 -6.05 -5.87 -15.80
C ASP A 82 -6.56 -5.91 -14.36
N VAL A 83 -6.64 -7.12 -13.81
CA VAL A 83 -7.16 -7.35 -12.46
C VAL A 83 -6.21 -6.85 -11.37
N THR A 84 -4.92 -6.78 -11.64
CA THR A 84 -3.90 -6.29 -10.69
C THR A 84 -4.02 -4.78 -10.53
N ASP A 85 -4.12 -4.06 -11.66
CA ASP A 85 -4.37 -2.62 -11.69
C ASP A 85 -5.68 -2.28 -10.93
N PHE A 86 -6.76 -3.02 -11.20
CA PHE A 86 -8.02 -2.87 -10.46
C PHE A 86 -7.87 -3.16 -8.97
N GLY A 87 -7.13 -4.21 -8.61
CA GLY A 87 -6.82 -4.59 -7.23
C GLY A 87 -6.12 -3.47 -6.47
N SER A 88 -5.10 -2.86 -7.07
CA SER A 88 -4.35 -1.76 -6.45
C SER A 88 -5.24 -0.59 -6.05
N TYR A 89 -6.21 -0.18 -6.88
CA TYR A 89 -7.19 0.86 -6.48
C TYR A 89 -8.07 0.43 -5.31
N MET A 90 -8.50 -0.83 -5.28
CA MET A 90 -9.32 -1.35 -4.18
C MET A 90 -8.53 -1.36 -2.86
N ASP A 91 -7.28 -1.72 -2.91
CA ASP A 91 -6.36 -1.74 -1.78
C ASP A 91 -6.08 -0.31 -1.27
N GLU A 92 -5.79 0.64 -2.17
CA GLU A 92 -5.61 2.05 -1.82
C GLU A 92 -6.84 2.65 -1.12
N PHE A 93 -8.05 2.37 -1.60
CA PHE A 93 -9.27 2.84 -0.96
C PHE A 93 -9.45 2.25 0.44
N PHE A 94 -9.10 0.97 0.62
CA PHE A 94 -9.15 0.34 1.94
C PHE A 94 -8.12 0.93 2.90
N ILE A 95 -6.87 1.09 2.46
CA ILE A 95 -5.82 1.71 3.27
C ILE A 95 -6.18 3.15 3.64
N LYS A 96 -6.75 3.91 2.71
CA LYS A 96 -7.26 5.25 3.00
C LYS A 96 -8.38 5.21 4.05
N GLU A 97 -9.32 4.28 3.95
CA GLU A 97 -10.40 4.12 4.93
C GLU A 97 -9.84 3.77 6.33
N LEU A 98 -8.79 2.92 6.40
CA LEU A 98 -8.09 2.65 7.66
C LEU A 98 -7.43 3.93 8.21
N LYS A 99 -6.71 4.70 7.39
CA LYS A 99 -6.07 5.96 7.79
C LYS A 99 -7.07 7.02 8.26
N ASP A 100 -8.26 7.04 7.67
CA ASP A 100 -9.32 7.98 8.06
C ASP A 100 -9.96 7.61 9.42
N ASN A 101 -9.85 6.35 9.88
CA ASN A 101 -10.49 5.85 11.11
C ASN A 101 -9.54 5.52 12.26
N PHE A 102 -8.26 5.28 11.99
CA PHE A 102 -7.26 4.89 12.98
C PHE A 102 -6.01 5.74 12.87
N THR A 103 -5.31 5.87 14.01
CA THR A 103 -4.00 6.53 14.04
C THR A 103 -2.93 5.60 13.50
N PHE A 104 -2.22 6.04 12.47
CA PHE A 104 -1.07 5.37 11.90
C PHE A 104 0.20 5.97 12.52
N VAL A 105 0.99 5.13 13.16
CA VAL A 105 2.29 5.50 13.73
C VAL A 105 3.37 5.12 12.72
N ASP A 106 4.10 6.10 12.21
CA ASP A 106 5.20 5.87 11.27
C ASP A 106 6.36 5.15 11.96
N LEU A 107 6.77 4.02 11.40
CA LEU A 107 7.91 3.25 11.84
C LEU A 107 9.17 3.74 11.12
N ASN A 108 9.73 4.84 11.61
CA ASN A 108 10.92 5.44 11.04
C ASN A 108 12.18 4.67 11.44
N PHE A 109 12.82 4.01 10.48
CA PHE A 109 14.06 3.25 10.66
C PHE A 109 15.27 4.10 11.07
N ASP A 110 15.25 5.43 10.85
CA ASP A 110 16.30 6.33 11.34
C ASP A 110 16.41 6.33 12.88
N LYS A 111 15.36 5.87 13.56
CA LYS A 111 15.33 5.71 15.02
C LYS A 111 15.76 4.32 15.50
N LEU A 112 16.08 3.44 14.56
CA LEU A 112 16.49 2.08 14.87
C LEU A 112 17.98 2.08 15.18
N ASP A 113 18.31 1.91 16.46
CA ASP A 113 19.68 1.76 16.95
C ASP A 113 19.99 0.25 17.01
N LEU A 114 20.52 -0.29 15.93
CA LEU A 114 20.91 -1.70 15.83
C LEU A 114 22.42 -1.84 15.93
N PRO A 115 22.92 -2.86 16.66
CA PRO A 115 24.29 -3.30 16.52
C PRO A 115 24.61 -3.73 15.08
N ASP A 116 25.84 -3.49 14.61
CA ASP A 116 26.25 -3.83 13.23
C ASP A 116 25.98 -5.31 12.90
N GLU A 117 26.12 -6.21 13.84
CA GLU A 117 25.84 -7.64 13.70
C GLU A 117 24.36 -7.97 13.43
N ASP A 118 23.45 -7.09 13.82
CA ASP A 118 22.02 -7.27 13.62
C ASP A 118 21.53 -6.65 12.30
N ILE A 119 22.27 -5.70 11.72
CA ILE A 119 21.95 -5.09 10.42
C ILE A 119 21.84 -6.15 9.34
N GLU A 120 22.72 -7.17 9.34
CA GLU A 120 22.67 -8.27 8.37
C GLU A 120 21.34 -9.05 8.38
N LEU A 121 20.65 -9.15 9.53
CA LEU A 121 19.34 -9.79 9.62
C LEU A 121 18.27 -8.96 8.89
N TRP A 122 18.31 -7.64 9.11
CA TRP A 122 17.38 -6.71 8.49
C TRP A 122 17.56 -6.63 6.98
N GLU A 123 18.80 -6.65 6.49
CA GLU A 123 19.14 -6.63 5.06
C GLU A 123 18.63 -7.87 4.31
N LYS A 124 18.35 -8.98 4.99
CA LYS A 124 17.80 -10.21 4.41
C LYS A 124 16.27 -10.20 4.30
N SER A 125 15.61 -9.14 4.76
CA SER A 125 14.14 -9.00 4.72
C SER A 125 13.66 -8.14 3.55
N THR A 126 12.39 -8.26 3.20
CA THR A 126 11.72 -7.37 2.23
C THR A 126 11.60 -5.94 2.80
N VAL A 127 11.51 -5.82 4.12
CA VAL A 127 11.35 -4.55 4.83
C VAL A 127 12.47 -3.57 4.53
N PHE A 128 13.70 -4.07 4.40
CA PHE A 128 14.88 -3.21 4.20
C PHE A 128 14.96 -2.61 2.79
N TRP A 129 14.62 -3.40 1.76
CA TRP A 129 14.95 -3.04 0.37
C TRP A 129 13.84 -2.33 -0.41
N PHE A 130 12.58 -2.58 -0.08
CA PHE A 130 11.45 -2.19 -0.95
C PHE A 130 10.40 -1.34 -0.24
N THR A 131 10.61 -1.02 1.03
CA THR A 131 9.65 -0.26 1.83
C THR A 131 9.58 1.20 1.36
N THR A 132 8.38 1.64 0.99
CA THR A 132 8.07 3.06 0.75
C THR A 132 7.26 3.65 1.89
N GLY A 133 6.59 2.80 2.67
CA GLY A 133 5.88 3.18 3.89
C GLY A 133 5.72 2.00 4.84
N LEU A 134 5.89 2.26 6.13
CA LEU A 134 5.71 1.26 7.17
C LEU A 134 5.07 1.90 8.41
N TRP A 135 3.91 1.41 8.78
CA TRP A 135 3.14 1.98 9.88
C TRP A 135 2.65 0.91 10.85
N LEU A 136 2.57 1.29 12.14
CA LEU A 136 1.84 0.56 13.16
C LEU A 136 0.43 1.16 13.29
N VAL A 137 -0.58 0.31 13.30
CA VAL A 137 -1.97 0.70 13.56
C VAL A 137 -2.59 -0.25 14.58
N THR A 138 -3.32 0.30 15.56
CA THR A 138 -4.05 -0.51 16.54
C THR A 138 -5.53 -0.54 16.19
N VAL A 139 -6.06 -1.73 15.94
CA VAL A 139 -7.49 -1.96 15.65
C VAL A 139 -8.05 -2.91 16.70
N GLU A 140 -9.04 -2.46 17.46
CA GLU A 140 -9.68 -3.26 18.53
C GLU A 140 -8.70 -3.91 19.51
N GLY A 141 -7.61 -3.20 19.84
CA GLY A 141 -6.59 -3.66 20.79
C GLY A 141 -5.52 -4.58 20.20
N THR A 142 -5.61 -4.92 18.92
CA THR A 142 -4.57 -5.66 18.19
C THR A 142 -3.71 -4.72 17.37
N ASP A 143 -2.40 -4.90 17.44
CA ASP A 143 -1.41 -4.13 16.70
C ASP A 143 -1.09 -4.79 15.36
N TYR A 144 -1.24 -4.03 14.29
CA TYR A 144 -0.96 -4.46 12.91
C TYR A 144 0.13 -3.59 12.31
N ILE A 145 0.92 -4.20 11.44
CA ILE A 145 1.86 -3.51 10.56
C ILE A 145 1.21 -3.36 9.20
N VAL A 146 1.12 -2.14 8.72
CA VAL A 146 0.78 -1.80 7.34
C VAL A 146 2.06 -1.48 6.60
N HIS A 147 2.37 -2.27 5.60
CA HIS A 147 3.59 -2.20 4.81
C HIS A 147 3.26 -1.84 3.36
N GLU A 148 3.82 -0.74 2.88
CA GLU A 148 3.69 -0.26 1.52
C GLU A 148 4.98 -0.51 0.75
N LEU A 149 4.85 -1.16 -0.38
CA LEU A 149 5.92 -1.38 -1.35
C LEU A 149 5.55 -0.67 -2.64
N SER A 150 6.45 0.15 -3.19
CA SER A 150 6.26 0.76 -4.49
C SER A 150 7.39 0.38 -5.44
N GLY A 151 7.02 -0.01 -6.65
CA GLY A 151 7.98 -0.33 -7.70
C GLY A 151 7.30 -0.47 -9.06
N GLN A 152 7.99 -0.07 -10.12
CA GLN A 152 7.53 -0.18 -11.52
C GLN A 152 6.14 0.45 -11.81
N GLY A 153 5.75 1.46 -11.01
CA GLY A 153 4.47 2.17 -11.18
C GLY A 153 3.30 1.55 -10.42
N GLU A 154 3.53 0.50 -9.65
CA GLU A 154 2.53 -0.15 -8.80
C GLU A 154 2.84 0.06 -7.32
N THR A 155 1.79 0.15 -6.51
CA THR A 155 1.87 0.17 -5.05
C THR A 155 1.16 -1.06 -4.51
N LEU A 156 1.85 -1.81 -3.67
CA LEU A 156 1.33 -3.01 -3.00
C LEU A 156 1.27 -2.76 -1.50
N TYR A 157 0.21 -3.24 -0.87
CA TYR A 157 0.04 -3.17 0.56
C TYR A 157 -0.03 -4.57 1.17
N PHE A 158 0.66 -4.73 2.30
CA PHE A 158 0.62 -5.94 3.13
C PHE A 158 0.25 -5.54 4.55
N ILE A 159 -0.64 -6.31 5.16
CA ILE A 159 -1.03 -6.10 6.55
C ILE A 159 -0.87 -7.43 7.28
N ASN A 160 -0.14 -7.39 8.39
CA ASN A 160 0.05 -8.51 9.29
C ASN A 160 -0.06 -8.03 10.74
N THR A 161 -0.35 -8.92 11.68
CA THR A 161 -0.12 -8.58 13.09
C THR A 161 1.37 -8.29 13.32
N VAL A 162 1.70 -7.53 14.36
CA VAL A 162 3.12 -7.27 14.70
C VAL A 162 3.88 -8.58 14.92
N ASP A 163 3.21 -9.59 15.51
CA ASP A 163 3.82 -10.90 15.78
C ASP A 163 4.12 -11.70 14.51
N ASP A 164 3.28 -11.56 13.49
CA ASP A 164 3.38 -12.35 12.25
C ASP A 164 4.15 -11.64 11.13
N PHE A 165 4.40 -10.34 11.24
CA PHE A 165 4.92 -9.53 10.16
C PHE A 165 6.25 -10.05 9.60
N ILE A 166 7.26 -10.20 10.44
CA ILE A 166 8.56 -10.74 10.02
C ILE A 166 8.50 -12.24 9.72
N VAL A 167 7.74 -12.99 10.53
CA VAL A 167 7.56 -14.43 10.32
C VAL A 167 6.94 -14.73 8.96
N ASN A 168 6.12 -13.83 8.43
CA ASN A 168 5.51 -13.94 7.11
C ASN A 168 6.29 -13.26 5.98
N ASP A 169 7.37 -12.53 6.28
CA ASP A 169 8.22 -11.92 5.26
C ASP A 169 8.87 -12.98 4.35
N PRO A 170 8.62 -12.98 3.04
CA PRO A 170 9.07 -14.04 2.14
C PRO A 170 10.59 -14.07 1.95
N ASN A 171 11.27 -12.92 2.05
CA ASN A 171 12.72 -12.85 1.93
C ASN A 171 13.39 -13.30 3.23
N ALA A 172 12.90 -12.86 4.38
CA ALA A 172 13.38 -13.33 5.67
C ALA A 172 13.23 -14.85 5.80
N LYS A 173 12.08 -15.42 5.47
CA LYS A 173 11.85 -16.88 5.45
C LYS A 173 12.83 -17.64 4.58
N ARG A 174 13.23 -17.09 3.45
CA ARG A 174 14.13 -17.75 2.50
C ARG A 174 15.59 -17.67 2.94
N ASN A 175 15.99 -16.57 3.56
CA ASN A 175 17.38 -16.19 3.73
C ASN A 175 17.88 -16.35 5.18
N LEU A 176 16.99 -16.52 6.15
CA LEU A 176 17.32 -16.65 7.57
C LEU A 176 17.11 -18.09 8.07
N SER A 177 17.93 -18.50 9.05
CA SER A 177 17.66 -19.69 9.85
C SER A 177 16.41 -19.47 10.73
N ALA A 178 15.84 -20.54 11.28
CA ALA A 178 14.69 -20.43 12.18
C ALA A 178 15.01 -19.58 13.43
N ASP A 179 16.21 -19.73 13.98
CA ASP A 179 16.66 -18.98 15.16
C ASP A 179 16.87 -17.50 14.84
N ASP A 180 17.50 -17.19 13.69
CA ASP A 180 17.70 -15.80 13.22
C ASP A 180 16.36 -15.14 12.90
N LEU A 181 15.43 -15.87 12.29
CA LEU A 181 14.09 -15.36 11.98
C LEU A 181 13.32 -15.01 13.27
N THR A 182 13.42 -15.87 14.28
CA THR A 182 12.82 -15.61 15.61
C THR A 182 13.45 -14.37 16.27
N LYS A 183 14.78 -14.29 16.29
CA LYS A 183 15.51 -13.13 16.82
C LYS A 183 15.07 -11.84 16.11
N PHE A 184 14.99 -11.86 14.79
CA PHE A 184 14.60 -10.70 14.01
C PHE A 184 13.14 -10.29 14.28
N ALA A 185 12.22 -11.24 14.38
CA ALA A 185 10.81 -10.97 14.69
C ALA A 185 10.67 -10.30 16.09
N GLU A 186 11.41 -10.76 17.09
CA GLU A 186 11.42 -10.15 18.41
C GLU A 186 11.98 -8.71 18.40
N GLN A 187 13.10 -8.49 17.72
CA GLN A 187 13.71 -7.15 17.57
C GLN A 187 12.75 -6.17 16.84
N PHE A 188 12.12 -6.62 15.75
CA PHE A 188 11.17 -5.81 15.02
C PHE A 188 9.95 -5.44 15.89
N LYS A 189 9.41 -6.42 16.62
CA LYS A 189 8.30 -6.20 17.54
C LYS A 189 8.64 -5.16 18.61
N GLU A 190 9.82 -5.27 19.25
CA GLU A 190 10.28 -4.29 20.23
C GLU A 190 10.40 -2.89 19.63
N PHE A 191 10.97 -2.78 18.43
CA PHE A 191 11.08 -1.53 17.70
C PHE A 191 9.71 -0.92 17.42
N ALA A 192 8.79 -1.69 16.83
CA ALA A 192 7.45 -1.22 16.50
C ALA A 192 6.68 -0.71 17.72
N LEU A 193 6.76 -1.43 18.84
CA LEU A 193 6.11 -1.03 20.09
C LEU A 193 6.78 0.18 20.77
N LYS A 194 8.09 0.38 20.62
CA LYS A 194 8.76 1.62 21.06
C LYS A 194 8.31 2.84 20.29
N CYS A 195 8.02 2.71 18.98
CA CYS A 195 7.51 3.82 18.17
C CYS A 195 6.09 4.25 18.57
N LYS A 196 5.32 3.35 19.19
CA LYS A 196 3.95 3.61 19.65
C LYS A 196 3.87 4.53 20.86
N ASN A 197 4.91 4.56 21.71
CA ASN A 197 4.98 5.31 22.96
C ASN A 197 5.81 6.59 22.81
#